data_eb0914dbece960246a1e8e85e3e49bde
#
_entry.id   eb0914dbece960246a1e8e85e3e49bde
#
_cell.length_a   1.000
_cell.length_b   1.000
_cell.length_c   1.000
_cell.angle_alpha   90.00
_cell.angle_beta   90.00
_cell.angle_gamma   90.00
#
_symmetry.space_group_name_H-M   'P 1'
#
loop_
_entity.id
_entity.type
_entity.pdbx_description
1 polymer ?
#
loop_
_entity_poly.entity_id
_entity_poly.type
_entity_poly.pdbx_seq_one_letter_code
_entity_poly.pdbx_strand_id
1 'polypeptide(L)'
;MRLIQLLKKDLAQETRGWVDEKLITHEQGQAILAKYGESLENDTNKTSFGYYLLMALGSLFIGLALILIISHNWDEIPSLVKTGALILLTATTNLFGFRLYLTNRYQAANIWLFFGAISYGTSIMLIAQIYHLGEHYPDGIYWWALGVLPVALLTRSRLLSLLMLALATIWLCVEVGEAFFPASYPVFLLSALFIALFCRSTPIIFVFSLFALLVWLNLALAWLMGSGIHYEPFGDLLPFSLALGLVLNGLAWALMRTMNPTWREYGLVLHLWLLRASVVTLLILSFEGVWYEYSSESDITQVLSIAALIMGGVLSWRLSAKNGRYASMPAVLFSLCFSICFIVQAYFSSGDMIAAVTINFLLLVQGISLIRRGIEQDETQYFYTGVAVLLATAFVRYFDLIGDYLGGALLFLIAASIMMLAARYWRLRGQTEPGGRTNEA
;
A
#
# COMPACT_ATOMS: atom_id res chain seq x y z
N MET A 1 17.05 1.30 2.28
CA MET A 1 18.28 2.12 2.34
C MET A 1 18.80 2.39 3.76
N ARG A 2 18.00 2.66 4.77
CA ARG A 2 18.50 2.97 6.14
C ARG A 2 19.14 1.78 6.88
N LEU A 3 18.64 0.56 6.72
CA LEU A 3 19.23 -0.64 7.36
C LEU A 3 20.65 -0.92 6.86
N ILE A 4 20.91 -0.73 5.56
CA ILE A 4 22.23 -0.88 4.94
C ILE A 4 23.21 0.19 5.47
N GLN A 5 22.72 1.40 5.78
CA GLN A 5 23.58 2.45 6.37
C GLN A 5 23.96 2.17 7.82
N LEU A 6 23.12 1.45 8.58
CA LEU A 6 23.44 1.02 9.95
C LEU A 6 24.48 -0.10 9.94
N LEU A 7 24.31 -1.10 9.06
CA LEU A 7 25.28 -2.18 8.85
C LEU A 7 26.65 -1.67 8.35
N LYS A 8 26.69 -0.60 7.54
CA LYS A 8 27.94 0.03 7.08
C LYS A 8 28.77 0.63 8.22
N LYS A 9 28.11 1.15 9.25
CA LYS A 9 28.78 1.74 10.42
C LYS A 9 29.37 0.69 11.34
N ASP A 10 28.65 -0.42 11.55
CA ASP A 10 29.16 -1.54 12.33
C ASP A 10 30.38 -2.17 11.63
N LEU A 11 30.32 -2.30 10.30
CA LEU A 11 31.45 -2.74 9.49
C LEU A 11 32.67 -1.80 9.61
N ALA A 12 32.47 -0.48 9.66
CA ALA A 12 33.55 0.48 9.84
C ALA A 12 34.22 0.35 11.21
N GLN A 13 33.47 0.02 12.23
CA GLN A 13 33.98 -0.21 13.58
C GLN A 13 34.75 -1.52 13.67
N GLU A 14 34.25 -2.61 13.10
CA GLU A 14 34.95 -3.88 13.03
C GLU A 14 36.23 -3.78 12.20
N THR A 15 36.18 -3.11 11.06
CA THR A 15 37.36 -2.88 10.21
C THR A 15 38.46 -2.13 10.95
N ARG A 16 38.11 -1.19 11.83
CA ARG A 16 39.10 -0.50 12.72
C ARG A 16 39.71 -1.47 13.74
N GLY A 17 38.88 -2.30 14.38
CA GLY A 17 39.36 -3.35 15.28
C GLY A 17 40.38 -4.25 14.59
N TRP A 18 40.11 -4.67 13.35
CA TRP A 18 41.05 -5.49 12.57
C TRP A 18 42.35 -4.76 12.23
N VAL A 19 42.31 -3.44 12.02
CA VAL A 19 43.52 -2.62 11.83
C VAL A 19 44.31 -2.49 13.13
N ASP A 20 43.63 -2.23 14.25
CA ASP A 20 44.23 -2.10 15.58
C ASP A 20 44.87 -3.43 16.06
N GLU A 21 44.21 -4.55 15.76
CA GLU A 21 44.67 -5.91 16.01
C GLU A 21 45.78 -6.37 15.00
N LYS A 22 46.12 -5.52 14.03
CA LYS A 22 47.11 -5.80 12.95
C LYS A 22 46.75 -7.00 12.07
N LEU A 23 45.46 -7.35 11.97
CA LEU A 23 44.96 -8.38 11.07
C LEU A 23 44.96 -7.92 9.62
N ILE A 24 44.77 -6.62 9.40
CA ILE A 24 44.84 -5.96 8.09
C ILE A 24 45.62 -4.66 8.21
N THR A 25 46.24 -4.21 7.09
CA THR A 25 46.94 -2.93 7.07
C THR A 25 45.93 -1.76 7.02
N HIS A 26 46.38 -0.56 7.43
CA HIS A 26 45.56 0.65 7.38
C HIS A 26 45.04 0.94 5.95
N GLU A 27 45.90 0.70 4.92
CA GLU A 27 45.54 0.86 3.51
C GLU A 27 44.45 -0.14 3.08
N GLN A 28 44.56 -1.40 3.52
CA GLN A 28 43.54 -2.41 3.25
C GLN A 28 42.20 -2.08 3.94
N GLY A 29 42.24 -1.62 5.18
CA GLY A 29 41.07 -1.17 5.91
C GLY A 29 40.37 0.00 5.22
N GLN A 30 41.14 0.97 4.75
CA GLN A 30 40.65 2.14 4.03
C GLN A 30 40.06 1.76 2.66
N ALA A 31 40.66 0.83 1.93
CA ALA A 31 40.15 0.31 0.66
C ALA A 31 38.84 -0.46 0.83
N ILE A 32 38.70 -1.24 1.92
CA ILE A 32 37.46 -1.93 2.26
C ILE A 32 36.35 -0.92 2.54
N LEU A 33 36.60 0.09 3.38
CA LEU A 33 35.59 1.07 3.76
C LEU A 33 35.22 2.01 2.62
N ALA A 34 36.18 2.38 1.75
CA ALA A 34 35.90 3.18 0.55
C ALA A 34 34.88 2.52 -0.38
N LYS A 35 34.89 1.18 -0.49
CA LYS A 35 33.91 0.41 -1.29
C LYS A 35 32.48 0.55 -0.78
N TYR A 36 32.30 0.91 0.50
CA TYR A 36 31.02 1.13 1.15
C TYR A 36 30.71 2.61 1.38
N GLY A 37 31.59 3.52 0.94
CA GLY A 37 31.42 4.96 1.09
C GLY A 37 31.67 5.46 2.52
N GLU A 38 32.50 4.73 3.30
CA GLU A 38 32.93 5.07 4.66
C GLU A 38 34.46 5.25 4.68
N SER A 39 34.99 5.86 5.74
CA SER A 39 36.44 6.05 5.93
C SER A 39 36.87 5.71 7.35
N LEU A 40 38.15 5.35 7.54
CA LEU A 40 38.73 5.09 8.86
C LEU A 40 38.85 6.36 9.71
N GLU A 41 38.88 7.54 9.08
CA GLU A 41 39.08 8.83 9.77
C GLU A 41 37.78 9.46 10.29
N ASN A 42 36.58 8.94 9.92
CA ASN A 42 35.31 9.47 10.39
C ASN A 42 35.12 9.16 11.88
N ASP A 43 35.07 10.21 12.66
CA ASP A 43 35.06 10.27 14.12
C ASP A 43 34.14 9.25 14.82
N THR A 44 34.71 8.57 15.83
CA THR A 44 34.17 7.41 16.55
C THR A 44 33.04 7.69 17.54
N ASN A 45 32.50 8.90 17.59
CA ASN A 45 31.45 9.28 18.55
C ASN A 45 30.02 8.99 18.06
N LYS A 46 29.84 8.02 17.16
CA LYS A 46 28.50 7.65 16.67
C LYS A 46 28.05 6.36 17.35
N THR A 47 27.17 6.52 18.30
CA THR A 47 26.46 5.50 19.06
C THR A 47 25.97 4.33 18.19
N SER A 48 26.24 3.09 18.63
CA SER A 48 25.84 1.82 17.98
C SER A 48 24.32 1.73 17.80
N PHE A 49 23.88 0.97 16.78
CA PHE A 49 22.44 0.65 16.59
C PHE A 49 21.82 0.05 17.85
N GLY A 50 22.57 -0.82 18.55
CA GLY A 50 22.11 -1.40 19.81
C GLY A 50 21.79 -0.36 20.87
N TYR A 51 22.59 0.71 20.96
CA TYR A 51 22.31 1.82 21.89
C TYR A 51 20.98 2.52 21.54
N TYR A 52 20.74 2.84 20.25
CA TYR A 52 19.48 3.48 19.86
C TYR A 52 18.29 2.56 20.06
N LEU A 53 18.44 1.25 19.83
CA LEU A 53 17.41 0.26 20.10
C LEU A 53 17.08 0.18 21.58
N LEU A 54 18.10 0.09 22.45
CA LEU A 54 17.89 0.05 23.89
C LEU A 54 17.28 1.35 24.43
N MET A 55 17.72 2.50 23.92
CA MET A 55 17.12 3.79 24.28
C MET A 55 15.66 3.90 23.83
N ALA A 56 15.34 3.41 22.63
CA ALA A 56 13.97 3.37 22.13
C ALA A 56 13.08 2.43 22.95
N LEU A 57 13.56 1.24 23.27
CA LEU A 57 12.85 0.29 24.14
C LEU A 57 12.68 0.83 25.56
N GLY A 58 13.74 1.42 26.13
CA GLY A 58 13.67 2.04 27.45
C GLY A 58 12.65 3.18 27.51
N SER A 59 12.66 4.07 26.52
CA SER A 59 11.68 5.15 26.45
C SER A 59 10.26 4.64 26.24
N LEU A 60 10.09 3.56 25.47
CA LEU A 60 8.80 2.89 25.29
C LEU A 60 8.27 2.33 26.63
N PHE A 61 9.12 1.63 27.40
CA PHE A 61 8.72 1.10 28.71
C PHE A 61 8.40 2.19 29.73
N ILE A 62 9.15 3.29 29.74
CA ILE A 62 8.82 4.46 30.58
C ILE A 62 7.46 5.02 30.16
N GLY A 63 7.20 5.17 28.87
CA GLY A 63 5.91 5.64 28.37
C GLY A 63 4.76 4.71 28.78
N LEU A 64 4.92 3.41 28.66
CA LEU A 64 3.93 2.41 29.08
C LEU A 64 3.71 2.45 30.60
N ALA A 65 4.77 2.58 31.41
CA ALA A 65 4.65 2.68 32.86
C ALA A 65 3.85 3.94 33.30
N LEU A 66 4.12 5.09 32.65
CA LEU A 66 3.38 6.32 32.91
C LEU A 66 1.89 6.17 32.52
N ILE A 67 1.61 5.55 31.37
CA ILE A 67 0.23 5.28 30.93
C ILE A 67 -0.49 4.39 31.96
N LEU A 68 0.16 3.33 32.46
CA LEU A 68 -0.42 2.44 33.46
C LEU A 68 -0.71 3.17 34.79
N ILE A 69 0.20 4.01 35.26
CA ILE A 69 0.01 4.81 36.51
C ILE A 69 -1.16 5.77 36.32
N ILE A 70 -1.23 6.49 35.20
CA ILE A 70 -2.32 7.42 34.92
C ILE A 70 -3.65 6.70 34.80
N SER A 71 -3.65 5.56 34.09
CA SER A 71 -4.84 4.74 33.90
C SER A 71 -5.39 4.17 35.21
N HIS A 72 -4.52 3.75 36.11
CA HIS A 72 -4.92 3.23 37.43
C HIS A 72 -5.65 4.29 38.29
N ASN A 73 -5.22 5.53 38.23
CA ASN A 73 -5.80 6.63 39.03
C ASN A 73 -6.78 7.50 38.19
N TRP A 74 -7.17 7.04 36.99
CA TRP A 74 -7.93 7.85 36.04
C TRP A 74 -9.23 8.39 36.65
N ASP A 75 -9.97 7.57 37.37
CA ASP A 75 -11.29 7.95 37.91
C ASP A 75 -11.19 8.97 39.06
N GLU A 76 -10.07 8.98 39.79
CA GLU A 76 -9.83 9.90 40.90
C GLU A 76 -9.45 11.33 40.46
N ILE A 77 -8.98 11.49 39.19
CA ILE A 77 -8.57 12.80 38.68
C ILE A 77 -9.82 13.62 38.30
N PRO A 78 -9.97 14.87 38.74
CA PRO A 78 -11.08 15.72 38.33
C PRO A 78 -11.13 15.95 36.81
N SER A 79 -12.34 15.95 36.22
CA SER A 79 -12.56 16.10 34.77
C SER A 79 -11.90 17.34 34.18
N LEU A 80 -11.94 18.48 34.89
CA LEU A 80 -11.28 19.73 34.49
C LEU A 80 -9.76 19.58 34.38
N VAL A 81 -9.13 18.84 35.32
CA VAL A 81 -7.67 18.62 35.32
C VAL A 81 -7.29 17.74 34.15
N LYS A 82 -8.05 16.66 33.90
CA LYS A 82 -7.87 15.78 32.71
C LYS A 82 -7.92 16.61 31.44
N THR A 83 -9.00 17.36 31.26
CA THR A 83 -9.23 18.17 30.03
C THR A 83 -8.16 19.25 29.87
N GLY A 84 -7.80 19.95 30.96
CA GLY A 84 -6.74 20.96 30.93
C GLY A 84 -5.38 20.38 30.56
N ALA A 85 -5.04 19.20 31.07
CA ALA A 85 -3.79 18.52 30.74
C ALA A 85 -3.74 18.09 29.26
N LEU A 86 -4.84 17.58 28.72
CA LEU A 86 -4.95 17.18 27.29
C LEU A 86 -4.82 18.38 26.36
N ILE A 87 -5.50 19.48 26.66
CA ILE A 87 -5.40 20.74 25.91
C ILE A 87 -3.98 21.28 25.96
N LEU A 88 -3.36 21.32 27.15
CA LEU A 88 -2.00 21.81 27.35
C LEU A 88 -0.99 20.94 26.58
N LEU A 89 -1.11 19.62 26.64
CA LEU A 89 -0.26 18.68 25.88
C LEU A 89 -0.37 18.93 24.36
N THR A 90 -1.59 19.04 23.86
CA THR A 90 -1.85 19.30 22.43
C THR A 90 -1.30 20.67 22.01
N ALA A 91 -1.54 21.71 22.83
CA ALA A 91 -1.05 23.05 22.53
C ALA A 91 0.48 23.12 22.57
N THR A 92 1.12 22.57 23.59
CA THR A 92 2.59 22.61 23.74
C THR A 92 3.30 21.85 22.63
N THR A 93 2.84 20.65 22.27
CA THR A 93 3.43 19.86 21.19
C THR A 93 3.30 20.54 19.82
N ASN A 94 2.15 21.12 19.51
CA ASN A 94 1.93 21.85 18.26
C ASN A 94 2.70 23.18 18.22
N LEU A 95 2.69 23.96 19.28
CA LEU A 95 3.44 25.23 19.36
C LEU A 95 4.95 25.00 19.24
N PHE A 96 5.47 23.96 19.91
CA PHE A 96 6.87 23.62 19.80
C PHE A 96 7.24 23.14 18.39
N GLY A 97 6.40 22.31 17.79
CA GLY A 97 6.56 21.89 16.39
C GLY A 97 6.54 23.07 15.42
N PHE A 98 5.61 24.01 15.60
CA PHE A 98 5.51 25.20 14.80
C PHE A 98 6.73 26.14 14.97
N ARG A 99 7.21 26.31 16.20
CA ARG A 99 8.45 27.07 16.48
C ARG A 99 9.65 26.46 15.74
N LEU A 100 9.80 25.14 15.76
CA LEU A 100 10.86 24.46 15.03
C LEU A 100 10.71 24.64 13.50
N TYR A 101 9.48 24.68 13.00
CA TYR A 101 9.21 24.96 11.60
C TYR A 101 9.66 26.36 11.18
N LEU A 102 9.34 27.38 12.01
CA LEU A 102 9.77 28.75 11.79
C LEU A 102 11.29 28.93 11.87
N THR A 103 11.99 28.09 12.62
CA THR A 103 13.46 28.08 12.71
C THR A 103 14.15 27.20 11.65
N ASN A 104 13.42 26.79 10.59
CA ASN A 104 13.88 25.97 9.46
C ASN A 104 14.38 24.55 9.87
N ARG A 105 14.06 24.07 11.07
CA ARG A 105 14.35 22.71 11.53
C ARG A 105 13.24 21.73 11.10
N TYR A 106 12.99 21.62 9.79
CA TYR A 106 11.83 20.93 9.22
C TYR A 106 11.70 19.45 9.62
N GLN A 107 12.79 18.72 9.81
CA GLN A 107 12.73 17.31 10.19
C GLN A 107 12.19 17.15 11.63
N ALA A 108 12.74 17.90 12.57
CA ALA A 108 12.27 17.90 13.94
C ALA A 108 10.85 18.48 14.05
N ALA A 109 10.55 19.55 13.32
CA ALA A 109 9.22 20.14 13.24
C ALA A 109 8.16 19.12 12.82
N ASN A 110 8.41 18.34 11.76
CA ASN A 110 7.48 17.32 11.28
C ASN A 110 7.21 16.22 12.32
N ILE A 111 8.20 15.84 13.10
CA ILE A 111 8.04 14.86 14.19
C ILE A 111 7.15 15.43 15.30
N TRP A 112 7.44 16.64 15.77
CA TRP A 112 6.66 17.27 16.82
C TRP A 112 5.22 17.59 16.41
N LEU A 113 5.01 18.06 15.17
CA LEU A 113 3.67 18.28 14.61
C LEU A 113 2.91 16.97 14.41
N PHE A 114 3.60 15.87 14.11
CA PHE A 114 2.97 14.56 14.07
C PHE A 114 2.51 14.10 15.46
N PHE A 115 3.35 14.27 16.50
CA PHE A 115 2.94 14.01 17.87
C PHE A 115 1.81 14.95 18.31
N GLY A 116 1.84 16.21 17.90
CA GLY A 116 0.77 17.17 18.13
C GLY A 116 -0.55 16.76 17.47
N ALA A 117 -0.49 16.21 16.25
CA ALA A 117 -1.65 15.69 15.54
C ALA A 117 -2.23 14.44 16.22
N ILE A 118 -1.38 13.54 16.73
CA ILE A 118 -1.82 12.38 17.52
C ILE A 118 -2.44 12.85 18.84
N SER A 119 -1.76 13.76 19.58
CA SER A 119 -2.29 14.31 20.84
C SER A 119 -3.65 14.99 20.64
N TYR A 120 -3.83 15.71 19.54
CA TYR A 120 -5.10 16.36 19.21
C TYR A 120 -6.25 15.36 19.10
N GLY A 121 -6.07 14.29 18.30
CA GLY A 121 -7.10 13.28 18.13
C GLY A 121 -7.37 12.48 19.41
N THR A 122 -6.30 12.12 20.14
CA THR A 122 -6.45 11.48 21.46
C THR A 122 -7.22 12.39 22.43
N SER A 123 -6.96 13.70 22.41
CA SER A 123 -7.68 14.66 23.23
C SER A 123 -9.17 14.73 22.88
N ILE A 124 -9.52 14.73 21.59
CA ILE A 124 -10.94 14.70 21.16
C ILE A 124 -11.63 13.47 21.77
N MET A 125 -11.04 12.28 21.56
CA MET A 125 -11.65 11.01 22.00
C MET A 125 -11.78 10.95 23.54
N LEU A 126 -10.73 11.35 24.28
CA LEU A 126 -10.75 11.33 25.74
C LEU A 126 -11.68 12.40 26.33
N ILE A 127 -11.75 13.61 25.76
CA ILE A 127 -12.69 14.64 26.20
C ILE A 127 -14.13 14.19 25.95
N ALA A 128 -14.41 13.60 24.78
CA ALA A 128 -15.72 13.04 24.49
C ALA A 128 -16.10 11.95 25.51
N GLN A 129 -15.16 11.09 25.89
CA GLN A 129 -15.37 10.07 26.91
C GLN A 129 -15.58 10.65 28.31
N ILE A 130 -14.79 11.65 28.73
CA ILE A 130 -14.88 12.30 30.05
C ILE A 130 -16.24 12.98 30.27
N TYR A 131 -16.78 13.62 29.23
CA TYR A 131 -18.04 14.37 29.30
C TYR A 131 -19.24 13.63 28.68
N HIS A 132 -19.03 12.36 28.27
CA HIS A 132 -20.07 11.54 27.63
C HIS A 132 -20.67 12.25 26.42
N LEU A 133 -19.81 12.91 25.62
CA LEU A 133 -20.20 13.61 24.42
C LEU A 133 -20.15 12.65 23.22
N GLY A 134 -21.09 12.83 22.31
CA GLY A 134 -21.07 12.14 21.01
C GLY A 134 -22.19 11.11 20.89
N GLU A 135 -23.20 11.47 20.11
CA GLU A 135 -24.27 10.58 19.67
C GLU A 135 -23.80 9.75 18.47
N HIS A 136 -22.85 10.28 17.68
CA HIS A 136 -22.32 9.66 16.48
C HIS A 136 -20.80 9.48 16.59
N TYR A 137 -20.35 8.26 16.84
CA TYR A 137 -18.93 7.93 17.06
C TYR A 137 -17.97 8.38 15.94
N PRO A 138 -18.33 8.27 14.62
CA PRO A 138 -17.46 8.65 13.52
C PRO A 138 -17.04 10.12 13.52
N ASP A 139 -17.82 11.02 14.10
CA ASP A 139 -17.55 12.46 14.14
C ASP A 139 -16.20 12.78 14.78
N GLY A 140 -15.81 12.04 15.82
CA GLY A 140 -14.54 12.22 16.48
C GLY A 140 -13.35 12.00 15.54
N ILE A 141 -13.43 10.98 14.67
CA ILE A 141 -12.39 10.66 13.68
C ILE A 141 -12.39 11.72 12.57
N TYR A 142 -13.57 12.18 12.15
CA TYR A 142 -13.71 13.26 11.17
C TYR A 142 -13.05 14.55 11.65
N TRP A 143 -13.36 15.01 12.87
CA TRP A 143 -12.77 16.21 13.44
C TRP A 143 -11.26 16.07 13.64
N TRP A 144 -10.80 14.86 13.95
CA TRP A 144 -9.36 14.57 13.99
C TRP A 144 -8.71 14.77 12.63
N ALA A 145 -9.23 14.14 11.58
CA ALA A 145 -8.74 14.29 10.21
C ALA A 145 -8.76 15.76 9.75
N LEU A 146 -9.86 16.47 10.06
CA LEU A 146 -10.04 17.87 9.71
C LEU A 146 -9.02 18.79 10.41
N GLY A 147 -8.68 18.53 11.67
CA GLY A 147 -7.65 19.28 12.38
C GLY A 147 -6.23 19.05 11.86
N VAL A 148 -5.94 17.84 11.36
CA VAL A 148 -4.64 17.51 10.74
C VAL A 148 -4.49 18.12 9.35
N LEU A 149 -5.58 18.29 8.60
CA LEU A 149 -5.59 18.78 7.23
C LEU A 149 -4.85 20.11 7.03
N PRO A 150 -5.12 21.21 7.77
CA PRO A 150 -4.41 22.47 7.58
C PRO A 150 -2.92 22.35 7.89
N VAL A 151 -2.54 21.57 8.89
CA VAL A 151 -1.13 21.35 9.23
C VAL A 151 -0.42 20.57 8.12
N ALA A 152 -1.06 19.56 7.54
CA ALA A 152 -0.53 18.79 6.42
C ALA A 152 -0.33 19.67 5.17
N LEU A 153 -1.30 20.54 4.86
CA LEU A 153 -1.23 21.48 3.71
C LEU A 153 -0.12 22.53 3.89
N LEU A 154 -0.01 23.13 5.08
CA LEU A 154 0.99 24.16 5.38
C LEU A 154 2.41 23.62 5.37
N THR A 155 2.62 22.46 6.00
CA THR A 155 3.96 21.86 6.13
C THR A 155 4.37 21.04 4.91
N ARG A 156 3.40 20.62 4.09
CA ARG A 156 3.60 19.70 2.94
C ARG A 156 4.35 18.44 3.35
N SER A 157 4.11 17.99 4.58
CA SER A 157 4.80 16.84 5.18
C SER A 157 4.19 15.54 4.70
N ARG A 158 5.03 14.61 4.22
CA ARG A 158 4.59 13.26 3.83
C ARG A 158 3.91 12.53 5.00
N LEU A 159 4.48 12.68 6.20
CA LEU A 159 4.00 11.99 7.39
C LEU A 159 2.60 12.46 7.81
N LEU A 160 2.40 13.78 7.84
CA LEU A 160 1.09 14.38 8.18
C LEU A 160 0.04 14.12 7.10
N SER A 161 0.44 14.14 5.82
CA SER A 161 -0.48 13.79 4.72
C SER A 161 -0.93 12.34 4.76
N LEU A 162 -0.04 11.41 5.11
CA LEU A 162 -0.39 10.00 5.30
C LEU A 162 -1.30 9.81 6.51
N LEU A 163 -1.04 10.50 7.62
CA LEU A 163 -1.91 10.46 8.81
C LEU A 163 -3.31 10.99 8.47
N MET A 164 -3.40 12.15 7.83
CA MET A 164 -4.67 12.74 7.39
C MET A 164 -5.46 11.79 6.48
N LEU A 165 -4.80 11.21 5.48
CA LEU A 165 -5.44 10.28 4.54
C LEU A 165 -5.88 8.98 5.24
N ALA A 166 -5.06 8.45 6.16
CA ALA A 166 -5.41 7.28 6.94
C ALA A 166 -6.62 7.53 7.84
N LEU A 167 -6.65 8.64 8.57
CA LEU A 167 -7.78 9.04 9.42
C LEU A 167 -9.05 9.23 8.61
N ALA A 168 -8.96 9.95 7.48
CA ALA A 168 -10.11 10.14 6.59
C ALA A 168 -10.63 8.80 6.03
N THR A 169 -9.73 7.86 5.71
CA THR A 169 -10.13 6.53 5.22
C THR A 169 -10.76 5.68 6.32
N ILE A 170 -10.24 5.74 7.56
CA ILE A 170 -10.87 5.09 8.72
C ILE A 170 -12.27 5.67 8.94
N TRP A 171 -12.40 7.00 8.93
CA TRP A 171 -13.69 7.66 9.03
C TRP A 171 -14.67 7.22 7.93
N LEU A 172 -14.21 7.18 6.66
CA LEU A 172 -15.02 6.66 5.54
C LEU A 172 -15.51 5.24 5.81
N CYS A 173 -14.64 4.33 6.27
CA CYS A 173 -15.03 2.94 6.54
C CYS A 173 -16.07 2.84 7.68
N VAL A 174 -15.92 3.66 8.74
CA VAL A 174 -16.84 3.65 9.88
C VAL A 174 -18.19 4.26 9.50
N GLU A 175 -18.23 5.39 8.76
CA GLU A 175 -19.46 6.00 8.26
C GLU A 175 -20.25 5.05 7.38
N VAL A 176 -19.58 4.36 6.47
CA VAL A 176 -20.22 3.35 5.61
C VAL A 176 -20.80 2.20 6.45
N GLY A 177 -20.12 1.80 7.52
CA GLY A 177 -20.63 0.81 8.46
C GLY A 177 -21.90 1.25 9.19
N GLU A 178 -22.07 2.56 9.42
CA GLU A 178 -23.29 3.18 10.01
C GLU A 178 -24.34 3.58 8.95
N ALA A 179 -24.14 3.16 7.70
CA ALA A 179 -24.99 3.46 6.55
C ALA A 179 -25.11 4.96 6.20
N PHE A 180 -24.09 5.77 6.54
CA PHE A 180 -24.00 7.18 6.15
C PHE A 180 -23.07 7.37 4.95
N PHE A 181 -23.43 8.29 4.05
CA PHE A 181 -22.58 8.61 2.90
C PHE A 181 -21.55 9.69 3.24
N PRO A 182 -20.22 9.40 3.14
CA PRO A 182 -19.15 10.32 3.51
C PRO A 182 -18.91 11.39 2.42
N ALA A 183 -19.85 12.33 2.26
CA ALA A 183 -19.86 13.34 1.19
C ALA A 183 -18.63 14.27 1.24
N SER A 184 -18.06 14.55 2.42
CA SER A 184 -16.90 15.44 2.60
C SER A 184 -15.54 14.75 2.38
N TYR A 185 -15.50 13.43 2.21
CA TYR A 185 -14.27 12.68 1.98
C TYR A 185 -13.37 13.23 0.84
N PRO A 186 -13.93 13.70 -0.30
CA PRO A 186 -13.13 14.29 -1.37
C PRO A 186 -12.22 15.45 -0.95
N VAL A 187 -12.56 16.18 0.12
CA VAL A 187 -11.74 17.30 0.62
C VAL A 187 -10.37 16.79 1.07
N PHE A 188 -10.33 15.70 1.82
CA PHE A 188 -9.08 15.07 2.27
C PHE A 188 -8.31 14.45 1.10
N LEU A 189 -9.03 13.78 0.21
CA LEU A 189 -8.48 13.14 -0.96
C LEU A 189 -7.80 14.15 -1.91
N LEU A 190 -8.51 15.23 -2.25
CA LEU A 190 -7.98 16.29 -3.11
C LEU A 190 -6.80 17.01 -2.45
N SER A 191 -6.83 17.21 -1.13
CA SER A 191 -5.71 17.77 -0.37
C SER A 191 -4.48 16.87 -0.42
N ALA A 192 -4.64 15.55 -0.25
CA ALA A 192 -3.55 14.59 -0.37
C ALA A 192 -2.98 14.54 -1.79
N LEU A 193 -3.83 14.52 -2.81
CA LEU A 193 -3.43 14.61 -4.22
C LEU A 193 -2.69 15.91 -4.53
N PHE A 194 -3.19 17.04 -4.04
CA PHE A 194 -2.52 18.33 -4.22
C PHE A 194 -1.09 18.31 -3.65
N ILE A 195 -0.91 17.78 -2.44
CA ILE A 195 0.42 17.68 -1.82
C ILE A 195 1.32 16.74 -2.64
N ALA A 196 0.80 15.58 -3.05
CA ALA A 196 1.57 14.59 -3.80
C ALA A 196 2.01 15.11 -5.17
N LEU A 197 1.12 15.81 -5.90
CA LEU A 197 1.36 16.21 -7.28
C LEU A 197 2.13 17.53 -7.39
N PHE A 198 1.79 18.53 -6.57
CA PHE A 198 2.27 19.90 -6.75
C PHE A 198 3.30 20.34 -5.73
N CYS A 199 3.34 19.71 -4.55
CA CYS A 199 4.20 20.20 -3.48
C CYS A 199 5.44 19.32 -3.26
N ARG A 200 5.27 18.01 -3.20
CA ARG A 200 6.36 17.09 -2.91
C ARG A 200 6.07 15.73 -3.54
N SER A 201 6.87 15.35 -4.52
CA SER A 201 6.73 14.05 -5.19
C SER A 201 6.65 12.92 -4.15
N THR A 202 5.49 12.23 -4.14
CA THR A 202 5.23 11.15 -3.19
C THR A 202 4.37 10.09 -3.87
N PRO A 203 4.99 9.16 -4.63
CA PRO A 203 4.25 8.16 -5.41
C PRO A 203 3.29 7.30 -4.56
N ILE A 204 3.67 7.02 -3.31
CA ILE A 204 2.83 6.24 -2.39
C ILE A 204 1.52 6.96 -2.08
N ILE A 205 1.57 8.25 -1.69
CA ILE A 205 0.35 9.04 -1.41
C ILE A 205 -0.52 9.12 -2.66
N PHE A 206 0.09 9.33 -3.83
CA PHE A 206 -0.62 9.35 -5.10
C PHE A 206 -1.39 8.05 -5.35
N VAL A 207 -0.73 6.90 -5.22
CA VAL A 207 -1.35 5.59 -5.44
C VAL A 207 -2.46 5.32 -4.42
N PHE A 208 -2.21 5.55 -3.12
CA PHE A 208 -3.25 5.39 -2.09
C PHE A 208 -4.45 6.31 -2.35
N SER A 209 -4.20 7.55 -2.78
CA SER A 209 -5.28 8.48 -3.11
C SER A 209 -6.11 8.02 -4.31
N LEU A 210 -5.50 7.37 -5.33
CA LEU A 210 -6.24 6.82 -6.46
C LEU A 210 -7.08 5.60 -6.06
N PHE A 211 -6.56 4.70 -5.20
CA PHE A 211 -7.35 3.58 -4.67
C PHE A 211 -8.50 4.08 -3.79
N ALA A 212 -8.25 5.07 -2.94
CA ALA A 212 -9.26 5.69 -2.10
C ALA A 212 -10.34 6.40 -2.94
N LEU A 213 -9.94 7.06 -4.04
CA LEU A 213 -10.86 7.65 -5.00
C LEU A 213 -11.74 6.58 -5.66
N LEU A 214 -11.16 5.44 -6.04
CA LEU A 214 -11.91 4.32 -6.60
C LEU A 214 -12.98 3.82 -5.62
N VAL A 215 -12.62 3.60 -4.35
CA VAL A 215 -13.57 3.19 -3.31
C VAL A 215 -14.67 4.22 -3.14
N TRP A 216 -14.32 5.50 -2.99
CA TRP A 216 -15.30 6.56 -2.79
C TRP A 216 -16.25 6.74 -4.00
N LEU A 217 -15.73 6.61 -5.24
CA LEU A 217 -16.57 6.67 -6.44
C LEU A 217 -17.58 5.51 -6.50
N ASN A 218 -17.19 4.32 -6.07
CA ASN A 218 -18.14 3.20 -5.98
C ASN A 218 -19.24 3.47 -4.95
N LEU A 219 -18.87 3.98 -3.77
CA LEU A 219 -19.86 4.36 -2.74
C LEU A 219 -20.78 5.49 -3.22
N ALA A 220 -20.22 6.48 -3.92
CA ALA A 220 -21.02 7.58 -4.50
C ALA A 220 -22.00 7.06 -5.56
N LEU A 221 -21.56 6.12 -6.39
CA LEU A 221 -22.41 5.51 -7.40
C LEU A 221 -23.54 4.71 -6.74
N ALA A 222 -23.24 3.88 -5.73
CA ALA A 222 -24.24 3.14 -4.97
C ALA A 222 -25.28 4.07 -4.35
N TRP A 223 -24.81 5.14 -3.73
CA TRP A 223 -25.70 6.14 -3.12
C TRP A 223 -26.60 6.84 -4.15
N LEU A 224 -26.06 7.20 -5.32
CA LEU A 224 -26.83 7.83 -6.41
C LEU A 224 -27.87 6.90 -7.03
N MET A 225 -27.58 5.60 -7.09
CA MET A 225 -28.49 4.60 -7.63
C MET A 225 -29.63 4.26 -6.65
N GLY A 226 -29.60 4.82 -5.42
CA GLY A 226 -30.65 4.63 -4.41
C GLY A 226 -30.65 3.25 -3.75
N SER A 227 -29.61 2.44 -4.00
CA SER A 227 -29.44 1.11 -3.39
C SER A 227 -29.16 1.18 -1.88
N GLY A 228 -29.04 2.40 -1.33
CA GLY A 228 -28.62 2.61 0.05
C GLY A 228 -27.14 2.22 0.26
N ILE A 229 -26.54 2.69 1.34
CA ILE A 229 -25.20 2.22 1.73
C ILE A 229 -25.41 1.01 2.65
N HIS A 230 -26.06 -0.05 2.16
CA HIS A 230 -26.04 -1.32 2.83
C HIS A 230 -24.76 -2.05 2.46
N TYR A 231 -24.19 -2.77 3.44
CA TYR A 231 -22.87 -3.38 3.38
C TYR A 231 -22.83 -4.64 2.49
N GLU A 232 -23.44 -4.57 1.30
CA GLU A 232 -23.27 -5.55 0.23
C GLU A 232 -22.46 -4.92 -0.94
N PRO A 233 -21.20 -4.50 -0.69
CA PRO A 233 -20.43 -3.72 -1.64
C PRO A 233 -19.94 -4.53 -2.84
N PHE A 234 -20.09 -5.84 -2.84
CA PHE A 234 -19.53 -6.71 -3.88
C PHE A 234 -20.51 -7.08 -5.00
N GLY A 235 -21.81 -6.84 -4.82
CA GLY A 235 -22.80 -7.16 -5.82
C GLY A 235 -22.70 -6.28 -7.08
N ASP A 236 -23.66 -5.39 -7.27
CA ASP A 236 -23.84 -4.61 -8.50
C ASP A 236 -22.65 -3.70 -8.90
N LEU A 237 -21.81 -3.32 -7.95
CA LEU A 237 -20.69 -2.39 -8.20
C LEU A 237 -19.36 -3.06 -8.61
N LEU A 238 -19.25 -4.38 -8.50
CA LEU A 238 -18.05 -5.10 -8.87
C LEU A 238 -17.60 -4.81 -10.33
N PRO A 239 -18.49 -4.84 -11.33
CA PRO A 239 -18.10 -4.55 -12.72
C PRO A 239 -17.56 -3.13 -12.90
N PHE A 240 -18.15 -2.14 -12.23
CA PHE A 240 -17.68 -0.75 -12.27
C PHE A 240 -16.30 -0.60 -11.62
N SER A 241 -16.08 -1.28 -10.50
CA SER A 241 -14.76 -1.32 -9.83
C SER A 241 -13.68 -1.89 -10.74
N LEU A 242 -13.99 -3.00 -11.43
CA LEU A 242 -13.08 -3.62 -12.39
C LEU A 242 -12.83 -2.71 -13.60
N ALA A 243 -13.86 -2.05 -14.12
CA ALA A 243 -13.74 -1.08 -15.22
C ALA A 243 -12.83 0.10 -14.84
N LEU A 244 -13.00 0.68 -13.64
CA LEU A 244 -12.12 1.72 -13.11
C LEU A 244 -10.69 1.22 -12.92
N GLY A 245 -10.49 0.00 -12.44
CA GLY A 245 -9.17 -0.64 -12.34
C GLY A 245 -8.48 -0.75 -13.71
N LEU A 246 -9.22 -1.10 -14.77
CA LEU A 246 -8.71 -1.11 -16.14
C LEU A 246 -8.29 0.28 -16.62
N VAL A 247 -9.09 1.31 -16.33
CA VAL A 247 -8.75 2.71 -16.67
C VAL A 247 -7.48 3.15 -15.95
N LEU A 248 -7.35 2.86 -14.65
CA LEU A 248 -6.14 3.16 -13.88
C LEU A 248 -4.91 2.43 -14.42
N ASN A 249 -5.05 1.19 -14.91
CA ASN A 249 -3.98 0.49 -15.59
C ASN A 249 -3.54 1.21 -16.88
N GLY A 250 -4.47 1.67 -17.67
CA GLY A 250 -4.18 2.50 -18.86
C GLY A 250 -3.47 3.79 -18.49
N LEU A 251 -3.93 4.47 -17.44
CA LEU A 251 -3.31 5.69 -16.90
C LEU A 251 -1.86 5.43 -16.45
N ALA A 252 -1.61 4.33 -15.75
CA ALA A 252 -0.27 3.95 -15.30
C ALA A 252 0.70 3.84 -16.50
N TRP A 253 0.29 3.16 -17.58
CA TRP A 253 1.08 3.04 -18.79
C TRP A 253 1.26 4.36 -19.54
N ALA A 254 0.26 5.22 -19.56
CA ALA A 254 0.35 6.55 -20.15
C ALA A 254 1.35 7.43 -19.38
N LEU A 255 1.33 7.38 -18.04
CA LEU A 255 2.26 8.12 -17.18
C LEU A 255 3.70 7.63 -17.35
N MET A 256 3.93 6.31 -17.46
CA MET A 256 5.27 5.75 -17.67
C MET A 256 5.91 6.21 -18.99
N ARG A 257 5.12 6.64 -19.97
CA ARG A 257 5.61 7.14 -21.25
C ARG A 257 5.99 8.61 -21.23
N THR A 258 5.62 9.36 -20.21
CA THR A 258 5.91 10.79 -20.15
C THR A 258 7.42 11.06 -20.04
N MET A 259 7.87 12.17 -20.61
CA MET A 259 9.27 12.59 -20.52
C MET A 259 9.65 13.11 -19.13
N ASN A 260 8.67 13.47 -18.31
CA ASN A 260 8.91 13.95 -16.96
C ASN A 260 9.21 12.78 -16.01
N PRO A 261 10.37 12.74 -15.35
CA PRO A 261 10.80 11.63 -14.49
C PRO A 261 9.84 11.39 -13.31
N THR A 262 9.25 12.44 -12.76
CA THR A 262 8.28 12.35 -11.66
C THR A 262 7.02 11.61 -12.06
N TRP A 263 6.43 11.96 -13.21
CA TRP A 263 5.23 11.30 -13.71
C TRP A 263 5.50 9.84 -14.12
N ARG A 264 6.70 9.58 -14.65
CA ARG A 264 7.14 8.22 -14.96
C ARG A 264 7.26 7.36 -13.70
N GLU A 265 7.79 7.91 -12.60
CA GLU A 265 7.86 7.23 -11.31
C GLU A 265 6.46 6.93 -10.77
N TYR A 266 5.53 7.88 -10.83
CA TYR A 266 4.13 7.67 -10.47
C TYR A 266 3.48 6.55 -11.27
N GLY A 267 3.69 6.54 -12.57
CA GLY A 267 3.17 5.48 -13.45
C GLY A 267 3.72 4.11 -13.08
N LEU A 268 5.01 3.99 -12.82
CA LEU A 268 5.66 2.74 -12.43
C LEU A 268 5.10 2.20 -11.10
N VAL A 269 5.03 3.06 -10.08
CA VAL A 269 4.52 2.65 -8.76
C VAL A 269 3.04 2.26 -8.86
N LEU A 270 2.23 3.03 -9.59
CA LEU A 270 0.82 2.70 -9.83
C LEU A 270 0.67 1.35 -10.55
N HIS A 271 1.47 1.11 -11.59
CA HIS A 271 1.45 -0.16 -12.32
C HIS A 271 1.76 -1.36 -11.41
N LEU A 272 2.80 -1.25 -10.58
CA LEU A 272 3.18 -2.33 -9.66
C LEU A 272 2.10 -2.62 -8.60
N TRP A 273 1.43 -1.58 -8.09
CA TRP A 273 0.33 -1.76 -7.13
C TRP A 273 -0.92 -2.34 -7.80
N LEU A 274 -1.27 -1.87 -9.00
CA LEU A 274 -2.39 -2.44 -9.76
C LEU A 274 -2.16 -3.90 -10.13
N LEU A 275 -0.93 -4.26 -10.47
CA LEU A 275 -0.56 -5.65 -10.75
C LEU A 275 -0.77 -6.54 -9.50
N ARG A 276 -0.37 -6.09 -8.31
CA ARG A 276 -0.61 -6.81 -7.07
C ARG A 276 -2.11 -6.88 -6.73
N ALA A 277 -2.80 -5.76 -6.88
CA ALA A 277 -4.24 -5.69 -6.65
C ALA A 277 -5.00 -6.63 -7.62
N SER A 278 -4.62 -6.68 -8.90
CA SER A 278 -5.25 -7.58 -9.88
C SER A 278 -5.09 -9.05 -9.49
N VAL A 279 -3.91 -9.45 -8.99
CA VAL A 279 -3.69 -10.83 -8.52
C VAL A 279 -4.61 -11.17 -7.35
N VAL A 280 -4.70 -10.28 -6.34
CA VAL A 280 -5.58 -10.49 -5.19
C VAL A 280 -7.04 -10.55 -5.62
N THR A 281 -7.48 -9.61 -6.46
CA THR A 281 -8.86 -9.58 -6.99
C THR A 281 -9.18 -10.87 -7.76
N LEU A 282 -8.31 -11.31 -8.64
CA LEU A 282 -8.53 -12.55 -9.39
C LEU A 282 -8.53 -13.79 -8.49
N LEU A 283 -7.67 -13.85 -7.46
CA LEU A 283 -7.70 -14.93 -6.48
C LEU A 283 -9.05 -14.98 -5.73
N ILE A 284 -9.59 -13.84 -5.32
CA ILE A 284 -10.91 -13.77 -4.69
C ILE A 284 -12.01 -14.20 -5.70
N LEU A 285 -12.02 -13.65 -6.90
CA LEU A 285 -12.99 -13.98 -7.94
C LEU A 285 -12.85 -15.40 -8.51
N SER A 286 -11.79 -16.13 -8.17
CA SER A 286 -11.60 -17.52 -8.59
C SER A 286 -12.47 -18.52 -7.83
N PHE A 287 -13.11 -18.11 -6.72
CA PHE A 287 -14.03 -18.94 -5.96
C PHE A 287 -15.45 -18.85 -6.51
N GLU A 288 -16.12 -20.00 -6.63
CA GLU A 288 -17.50 -20.08 -7.13
C GLU A 288 -18.49 -19.34 -6.22
N GLY A 289 -18.32 -19.42 -4.89
CA GLY A 289 -19.18 -18.77 -3.91
C GLY A 289 -19.27 -17.26 -4.06
N VAL A 290 -18.22 -16.59 -4.54
CA VAL A 290 -18.25 -15.14 -4.79
C VAL A 290 -19.22 -14.78 -5.92
N TRP A 291 -19.34 -15.63 -6.93
CA TRP A 291 -20.27 -15.44 -8.06
C TRP A 291 -21.70 -15.75 -7.68
N TYR A 292 -21.91 -16.69 -6.77
CA TYR A 292 -23.25 -17.03 -6.26
C TYR A 292 -23.89 -15.85 -5.53
N GLU A 293 -23.10 -15.08 -4.77
CA GLU A 293 -23.60 -13.86 -4.09
C GLU A 293 -23.82 -12.69 -5.05
N TYR A 294 -23.27 -12.75 -6.27
CA TYR A 294 -23.49 -11.73 -7.29
C TYR A 294 -24.85 -11.99 -7.97
N SER A 295 -25.87 -11.25 -7.58
CA SER A 295 -27.17 -11.24 -8.25
C SER A 295 -27.44 -9.85 -8.83
N SER A 296 -27.48 -9.73 -10.15
CA SER A 296 -27.90 -8.47 -10.78
C SER A 296 -29.41 -8.32 -10.69
N GLU A 297 -29.89 -7.29 -10.00
CA GLU A 297 -31.32 -7.07 -9.79
C GLU A 297 -32.06 -6.58 -11.03
N SER A 298 -31.35 -6.04 -12.04
CA SER A 298 -31.99 -5.54 -13.24
C SER A 298 -31.18 -5.72 -14.52
N ASP A 299 -31.84 -6.00 -15.65
CA ASP A 299 -31.24 -6.10 -16.99
C ASP A 299 -30.49 -4.81 -17.39
N ILE A 300 -30.99 -3.65 -16.97
CA ILE A 300 -30.37 -2.35 -17.28
C ILE A 300 -29.04 -2.19 -16.59
N THR A 301 -28.95 -2.50 -15.32
CA THR A 301 -27.70 -2.42 -14.52
C THR A 301 -26.63 -3.33 -15.13
N GLN A 302 -27.03 -4.51 -15.55
CA GLN A 302 -26.14 -5.48 -16.17
C GLN A 302 -25.59 -5.00 -17.51
N VAL A 303 -26.44 -4.45 -18.40
CA VAL A 303 -26.01 -3.87 -19.66
C VAL A 303 -25.05 -2.70 -19.43
N LEU A 304 -25.32 -1.83 -18.46
CA LEU A 304 -24.45 -0.72 -18.09
C LEU A 304 -23.10 -1.22 -17.56
N SER A 305 -23.09 -2.28 -16.77
CA SER A 305 -21.90 -2.91 -16.21
C SER A 305 -20.97 -3.47 -17.29
N ILE A 306 -21.54 -4.21 -18.23
CA ILE A 306 -20.80 -4.76 -19.38
C ILE A 306 -20.26 -3.62 -20.27
N ALA A 307 -21.09 -2.61 -20.54
CA ALA A 307 -20.67 -1.45 -21.31
C ALA A 307 -19.50 -0.70 -20.63
N ALA A 308 -19.55 -0.53 -19.32
CA ALA A 308 -18.48 0.08 -18.52
C ALA A 308 -17.17 -0.73 -18.61
N LEU A 309 -17.24 -2.07 -18.53
CA LEU A 309 -16.07 -2.96 -18.65
C LEU A 309 -15.45 -2.87 -20.06
N ILE A 310 -16.25 -2.91 -21.10
CA ILE A 310 -15.78 -2.78 -22.49
C ILE A 310 -15.15 -1.40 -22.70
N MET A 311 -15.82 -0.33 -22.24
CA MET A 311 -15.30 1.04 -22.36
C MET A 311 -14.01 1.23 -21.58
N GLY A 312 -13.93 0.72 -20.34
CA GLY A 312 -12.72 0.72 -19.51
C GLY A 312 -11.57 -0.03 -20.19
N GLY A 313 -11.86 -1.20 -20.78
CA GLY A 313 -10.89 -1.98 -21.54
C GLY A 313 -10.39 -1.27 -22.79
N VAL A 314 -11.28 -0.69 -23.59
CA VAL A 314 -10.93 0.10 -24.80
C VAL A 314 -10.09 1.32 -24.43
N LEU A 315 -10.46 2.04 -23.37
CA LEU A 315 -9.69 3.19 -22.92
C LEU A 315 -8.31 2.78 -22.39
N SER A 316 -8.24 1.72 -21.59
CA SER A 316 -6.98 1.15 -21.12
C SER A 316 -6.09 0.71 -22.29
N TRP A 317 -6.66 0.02 -23.27
CA TRP A 317 -5.94 -0.39 -24.47
C TRP A 317 -5.40 0.81 -25.25
N ARG A 318 -6.22 1.84 -25.51
CA ARG A 318 -5.78 3.07 -26.21
C ARG A 318 -4.62 3.76 -25.50
N LEU A 319 -4.71 3.88 -24.19
CA LEU A 319 -3.67 4.51 -23.37
C LEU A 319 -2.37 3.70 -23.33
N SER A 320 -2.46 2.37 -23.32
CA SER A 320 -1.32 1.45 -23.20
C SER A 320 -0.75 0.95 -24.54
N ALA A 321 -1.48 1.08 -25.65
CA ALA A 321 -1.13 0.50 -26.96
C ALA A 321 0.29 0.85 -27.44
N LYS A 322 0.75 2.06 -27.17
CA LYS A 322 2.08 2.53 -27.58
C LYS A 322 3.23 1.98 -26.71
N ASN A 323 2.91 1.26 -25.62
CA ASN A 323 3.87 0.65 -24.69
C ASN A 323 4.16 -0.82 -25.01
N GLY A 324 3.62 -1.33 -26.14
CA GLY A 324 3.84 -2.70 -26.59
C GLY A 324 2.81 -3.71 -26.08
N ARG A 325 3.01 -4.98 -26.46
CA ARG A 325 2.03 -6.06 -26.22
C ARG A 325 1.80 -6.36 -24.72
N TYR A 326 2.83 -6.31 -23.91
CA TYR A 326 2.71 -6.56 -22.45
C TYR A 326 1.93 -5.49 -21.70
N ALA A 327 1.75 -4.33 -22.30
CA ALA A 327 0.93 -3.26 -21.75
C ALA A 327 -0.53 -3.34 -22.21
N SER A 328 -0.75 -3.59 -23.51
CA SER A 328 -2.06 -3.50 -24.15
C SER A 328 -2.87 -4.78 -24.10
N MET A 329 -2.24 -5.96 -24.27
CA MET A 329 -2.95 -7.24 -24.31
C MET A 329 -3.68 -7.58 -23.00
N PRO A 330 -3.10 -7.38 -21.82
CA PRO A 330 -3.82 -7.63 -20.57
C PRO A 330 -5.12 -6.82 -20.46
N ALA A 331 -5.12 -5.56 -20.87
CA ALA A 331 -6.31 -4.71 -20.81
C ALA A 331 -7.49 -5.31 -21.63
N VAL A 332 -7.19 -5.80 -22.84
CA VAL A 332 -8.18 -6.43 -23.70
C VAL A 332 -8.64 -7.77 -23.12
N LEU A 333 -7.69 -8.60 -22.69
CA LEU A 333 -7.98 -9.93 -22.16
C LEU A 333 -8.85 -9.85 -20.89
N PHE A 334 -8.47 -9.01 -19.93
CA PHE A 334 -9.25 -8.83 -18.70
C PHE A 334 -10.65 -8.28 -18.99
N SER A 335 -10.77 -7.25 -19.83
CA SER A 335 -12.06 -6.68 -20.20
C SER A 335 -12.98 -7.72 -20.83
N LEU A 336 -12.48 -8.52 -21.78
CA LEU A 336 -13.28 -9.57 -22.44
C LEU A 336 -13.64 -10.69 -21.47
N CYS A 337 -12.68 -11.21 -20.68
CA CYS A 337 -12.96 -12.27 -19.72
C CYS A 337 -13.99 -11.83 -18.65
N PHE A 338 -13.84 -10.65 -18.10
CA PHE A 338 -14.83 -10.14 -17.12
C PHE A 338 -16.20 -9.94 -17.77
N SER A 339 -16.28 -9.37 -18.97
CA SER A 339 -17.56 -9.23 -19.68
C SER A 339 -18.21 -10.58 -19.94
N ILE A 340 -17.44 -11.59 -20.32
CA ILE A 340 -17.95 -12.96 -20.51
C ILE A 340 -18.43 -13.54 -19.17
N CYS A 341 -17.67 -13.38 -18.07
CA CYS A 341 -18.08 -13.87 -16.76
C CYS A 341 -19.43 -13.30 -16.35
N PHE A 342 -19.65 -11.98 -16.48
CA PHE A 342 -20.91 -11.34 -16.13
C PHE A 342 -22.07 -11.74 -17.04
N ILE A 343 -21.83 -11.95 -18.35
CA ILE A 343 -22.83 -12.44 -19.29
C ILE A 343 -23.25 -13.88 -18.93
N VAL A 344 -22.25 -14.75 -18.71
CA VAL A 344 -22.51 -16.17 -18.43
C VAL A 344 -23.24 -16.33 -17.09
N GLN A 345 -22.81 -15.58 -16.08
CA GLN A 345 -23.46 -15.59 -14.77
C GLN A 345 -24.93 -15.20 -14.84
N ALA A 346 -25.29 -14.24 -15.69
CA ALA A 346 -26.65 -13.76 -15.82
C ALA A 346 -27.61 -14.69 -16.59
N TYR A 347 -27.10 -15.39 -17.59
CA TYR A 347 -27.96 -16.12 -18.53
C TYR A 347 -27.88 -17.65 -18.41
N PHE A 348 -26.95 -18.20 -17.62
CA PHE A 348 -26.73 -19.64 -17.49
C PHE A 348 -26.87 -20.08 -16.02
N SER A 349 -27.58 -21.16 -15.78
CA SER A 349 -27.76 -21.74 -14.43
C SER A 349 -26.47 -22.25 -13.78
N SER A 350 -25.43 -22.55 -14.58
CA SER A 350 -24.08 -22.91 -14.13
C SER A 350 -23.07 -21.75 -14.32
N GLY A 351 -23.57 -20.53 -14.36
CA GLY A 351 -22.79 -19.33 -14.63
C GLY A 351 -21.67 -19.12 -13.63
N ASP A 352 -21.95 -19.38 -12.35
CA ASP A 352 -20.99 -19.22 -11.24
C ASP A 352 -19.74 -20.07 -11.44
N MET A 353 -19.94 -21.35 -11.75
CA MET A 353 -18.84 -22.28 -12.03
C MET A 353 -18.05 -21.88 -13.28
N ILE A 354 -18.74 -21.48 -14.36
CA ILE A 354 -18.07 -21.07 -15.61
C ILE A 354 -17.26 -19.79 -15.40
N ALA A 355 -17.79 -18.83 -14.65
CA ALA A 355 -17.09 -17.60 -14.29
C ALA A 355 -15.83 -17.92 -13.45
N ALA A 356 -15.97 -18.74 -12.42
CA ALA A 356 -14.83 -19.15 -11.57
C ALA A 356 -13.74 -19.86 -12.42
N VAL A 357 -14.11 -20.78 -13.32
CA VAL A 357 -13.17 -21.46 -14.21
C VAL A 357 -12.47 -20.47 -15.15
N THR A 358 -13.21 -19.50 -15.70
CA THR A 358 -12.66 -18.46 -16.59
C THR A 358 -11.62 -17.61 -15.84
N ILE A 359 -11.90 -17.23 -14.60
CA ILE A 359 -10.96 -16.46 -13.78
C ILE A 359 -9.72 -17.28 -13.40
N ASN A 360 -9.87 -18.56 -13.08
CA ASN A 360 -8.74 -19.45 -12.84
C ASN A 360 -7.83 -19.57 -14.09
N PHE A 361 -8.43 -19.69 -15.27
CA PHE A 361 -7.68 -19.65 -16.51
C PHE A 361 -6.94 -18.33 -16.72
N LEU A 362 -7.60 -17.19 -16.39
CA LEU A 362 -7.00 -15.87 -16.47
C LEU A 362 -5.80 -15.72 -15.52
N LEU A 363 -5.88 -16.28 -14.30
CA LEU A 363 -4.74 -16.33 -13.35
C LEU A 363 -3.55 -17.10 -13.93
N LEU A 364 -3.79 -18.25 -14.56
CA LEU A 364 -2.73 -19.02 -15.21
C LEU A 364 -2.08 -18.22 -16.35
N VAL A 365 -2.88 -17.61 -17.21
CA VAL A 365 -2.39 -16.76 -18.32
C VAL A 365 -1.60 -15.58 -17.79
N GLN A 366 -2.06 -14.92 -16.73
CA GLN A 366 -1.35 -13.81 -16.09
C GLN A 366 -0.01 -14.28 -15.52
N GLY A 367 0.03 -15.38 -14.76
CA GLY A 367 1.25 -15.94 -14.19
C GLY A 367 2.30 -16.27 -15.28
N ILE A 368 1.88 -16.99 -16.33
CA ILE A 368 2.76 -17.33 -17.46
C ILE A 368 3.26 -16.06 -18.20
N SER A 369 2.36 -15.09 -18.43
CA SER A 369 2.71 -13.84 -19.10
C SER A 369 3.74 -13.04 -18.29
N LEU A 370 3.63 -13.00 -16.95
CA LEU A 370 4.59 -12.34 -16.07
C LEU A 370 5.94 -13.04 -16.08
N ILE A 371 5.98 -14.38 -16.06
CA ILE A 371 7.24 -15.15 -16.17
C ILE A 371 7.92 -14.84 -17.52
N ARG A 372 7.17 -14.91 -18.64
CA ARG A 372 7.70 -14.58 -19.96
C ARG A 372 8.23 -13.16 -20.03
N ARG A 373 7.47 -12.19 -19.51
CA ARG A 373 7.89 -10.80 -19.45
C ARG A 373 9.18 -10.63 -18.64
N GLY A 374 9.26 -11.28 -17.47
CA GLY A 374 10.47 -11.27 -16.65
C GLY A 374 11.69 -11.80 -17.39
N ILE A 375 11.49 -12.88 -18.16
CA ILE A 375 12.55 -13.50 -18.97
C ILE A 375 12.95 -12.61 -20.16
N GLU A 376 11.98 -12.05 -20.91
CA GLU A 376 12.26 -11.25 -22.10
C GLU A 376 12.83 -9.86 -21.79
N GLN A 377 12.43 -9.26 -20.65
CA GLN A 377 12.85 -7.92 -20.23
C GLN A 377 13.97 -7.92 -19.20
N ASP A 378 14.44 -9.09 -18.76
CA ASP A 378 15.42 -9.29 -17.68
C ASP A 378 15.03 -8.62 -16.36
N GLU A 379 13.72 -8.63 -16.05
CA GLU A 379 13.13 -8.00 -14.88
C GLU A 379 12.75 -9.03 -13.82
N THR A 380 13.60 -9.16 -12.82
CA THR A 380 13.49 -10.13 -11.71
C THR A 380 12.11 -10.08 -11.01
N GLN A 381 11.55 -8.89 -10.85
CA GLN A 381 10.27 -8.71 -10.13
C GLN A 381 9.11 -9.39 -10.84
N TYR A 382 9.01 -9.27 -12.18
CA TYR A 382 7.93 -9.91 -12.94
C TYR A 382 8.07 -11.42 -12.93
N PHE A 383 9.29 -11.94 -13.04
CA PHE A 383 9.55 -13.38 -13.00
C PHE A 383 9.05 -14.00 -11.70
N TYR A 384 9.53 -13.50 -10.55
CA TYR A 384 9.11 -14.06 -9.25
C TYR A 384 7.64 -13.79 -8.92
N THR A 385 7.07 -12.66 -9.35
CA THR A 385 5.63 -12.41 -9.20
C THR A 385 4.83 -13.44 -9.99
N GLY A 386 5.23 -13.78 -11.23
CA GLY A 386 4.56 -14.79 -12.03
C GLY A 386 4.62 -16.18 -11.41
N VAL A 387 5.78 -16.58 -10.88
CA VAL A 387 5.94 -17.85 -10.13
C VAL A 387 5.02 -17.85 -8.90
N ALA A 388 5.00 -16.76 -8.13
CA ALA A 388 4.16 -16.64 -6.94
C ALA A 388 2.67 -16.72 -7.27
N VAL A 389 2.21 -16.12 -8.37
CA VAL A 389 0.82 -16.22 -8.84
C VAL A 389 0.42 -17.65 -9.12
N LEU A 390 1.25 -18.40 -9.89
CA LEU A 390 0.96 -19.80 -10.22
C LEU A 390 0.94 -20.69 -8.97
N LEU A 391 1.88 -20.48 -8.06
CA LEU A 391 1.92 -21.22 -6.79
C LEU A 391 0.72 -20.89 -5.90
N ALA A 392 0.37 -19.61 -5.77
CA ALA A 392 -0.79 -19.18 -4.99
C ALA A 392 -2.08 -19.78 -5.56
N THR A 393 -2.24 -19.75 -6.89
CA THR A 393 -3.42 -20.36 -7.56
C THR A 393 -3.50 -21.87 -7.29
N ALA A 394 -2.39 -22.58 -7.44
CA ALA A 394 -2.35 -24.03 -7.15
C ALA A 394 -2.67 -24.31 -5.69
N PHE A 395 -2.13 -23.50 -4.79
CA PHE A 395 -2.33 -23.64 -3.35
C PHE A 395 -3.80 -23.41 -2.95
N VAL A 396 -4.38 -22.32 -3.41
CA VAL A 396 -5.78 -21.97 -3.14
C VAL A 396 -6.72 -23.05 -3.70
N ARG A 397 -6.48 -23.52 -4.93
CA ARG A 397 -7.29 -24.59 -5.53
C ARG A 397 -7.14 -25.93 -4.84
N TYR A 398 -5.96 -26.24 -4.32
CA TYR A 398 -5.78 -27.45 -3.53
C TYR A 398 -6.66 -27.46 -2.28
N PHE A 399 -6.65 -26.38 -1.49
CA PHE A 399 -7.48 -26.27 -0.29
C PHE A 399 -8.98 -26.25 -0.58
N ASP A 400 -9.37 -25.65 -1.68
CA ASP A 400 -10.77 -25.55 -2.09
C ASP A 400 -11.34 -26.91 -2.55
N LEU A 401 -10.55 -27.70 -3.29
CA LEU A 401 -11.03 -28.92 -3.94
C LEU A 401 -10.73 -30.21 -3.15
N ILE A 402 -9.62 -30.29 -2.45
CA ILE A 402 -9.13 -31.56 -1.88
C ILE A 402 -9.06 -31.49 -0.34
N GLY A 403 -8.37 -30.52 0.21
CA GLY A 403 -8.32 -30.21 1.66
C GLY A 403 -7.73 -31.29 2.59
N ASP A 404 -7.11 -32.37 2.06
CA ASP A 404 -6.51 -33.42 2.89
C ASP A 404 -5.05 -33.06 3.31
N TYR A 405 -4.61 -33.58 4.47
CA TYR A 405 -3.28 -33.23 5.02
C TYR A 405 -2.12 -33.79 4.19
N LEU A 406 -2.28 -35.01 3.64
CA LEU A 406 -1.21 -35.70 2.92
C LEU A 406 -0.94 -35.04 1.56
N GLY A 407 -2.00 -34.72 0.83
CA GLY A 407 -1.91 -33.99 -0.42
C GLY A 407 -1.40 -32.56 -0.21
N GLY A 408 -1.75 -31.89 0.91
CA GLY A 408 -1.18 -30.59 1.29
C GLY A 408 0.33 -30.65 1.48
N ALA A 409 0.83 -31.64 2.19
CA ALA A 409 2.28 -31.84 2.36
C ALA A 409 2.99 -32.06 1.02
N LEU A 410 2.40 -32.85 0.11
CA LEU A 410 2.93 -33.06 -1.23
C LEU A 410 2.94 -31.76 -2.05
N LEU A 411 1.86 -30.97 -1.99
CA LEU A 411 1.80 -29.67 -2.65
C LEU A 411 2.88 -28.72 -2.15
N PHE A 412 3.13 -28.66 -0.83
CA PHE A 412 4.21 -27.84 -0.26
C PHE A 412 5.58 -28.28 -0.77
N LEU A 413 5.85 -29.57 -0.89
CA LEU A 413 7.10 -30.09 -1.43
C LEU A 413 7.28 -29.72 -2.91
N ILE A 414 6.22 -29.84 -3.70
CA ILE A 414 6.22 -29.44 -5.12
C ILE A 414 6.45 -27.93 -5.23
N ALA A 415 5.72 -27.11 -4.47
CA ALA A 415 5.87 -25.67 -4.46
C ALA A 415 7.29 -25.22 -4.06
N ALA A 416 7.85 -25.82 -3.01
CA ALA A 416 9.23 -25.56 -2.60
C ALA A 416 10.23 -25.94 -3.70
N SER A 417 10.04 -27.07 -4.37
CA SER A 417 10.88 -27.50 -5.49
C SER A 417 10.82 -26.53 -6.67
N ILE A 418 9.61 -26.08 -7.05
CA ILE A 418 9.42 -25.08 -8.11
C ILE A 418 10.11 -23.76 -7.75
N MET A 419 9.97 -23.28 -6.51
CA MET A 419 10.62 -22.04 -6.06
C MET A 419 12.15 -22.17 -6.11
N MET A 420 12.70 -23.28 -5.66
CA MET A 420 14.15 -23.53 -5.69
C MET A 420 14.66 -23.63 -7.14
N LEU A 421 13.94 -24.32 -8.02
CA LEU A 421 14.28 -24.41 -9.44
C LEU A 421 14.19 -23.04 -10.15
N ALA A 422 13.16 -22.26 -9.87
CA ALA A 422 13.02 -20.91 -10.40
C ALA A 422 14.17 -19.99 -9.95
N ALA A 423 14.54 -20.03 -8.67
CA ALA A 423 15.68 -19.29 -8.13
C ALA A 423 17.01 -19.73 -8.78
N ARG A 424 17.22 -21.05 -8.94
CA ARG A 424 18.41 -21.60 -9.61
C ARG A 424 18.46 -21.20 -11.10
N TYR A 425 17.34 -21.30 -11.82
CA TYR A 425 17.23 -20.90 -13.22
C TYR A 425 17.63 -19.43 -13.40
N TRP A 426 17.08 -18.55 -12.59
CA TRP A 426 17.36 -17.11 -12.64
C TRP A 426 18.85 -16.83 -12.37
N ARG A 427 19.44 -17.50 -11.37
CA ARG A 427 20.86 -17.37 -11.05
C ARG A 427 21.79 -17.84 -12.18
N LEU A 428 21.46 -18.96 -12.81
CA LEU A 428 22.26 -19.52 -13.91
C LEU A 428 22.21 -18.63 -15.15
N ARG A 429 21.05 -18.04 -15.43
CA ARG A 429 20.88 -17.10 -16.55
C ARG A 429 21.78 -15.86 -16.38
N GLY A 430 21.86 -15.29 -15.19
CA GLY A 430 22.75 -14.16 -14.90
C GLY A 430 24.26 -14.48 -15.00
N GLN A 431 24.63 -15.78 -15.08
CA GLN A 431 26.02 -16.23 -15.27
C GLN A 431 26.35 -16.55 -16.74
N THR A 432 25.34 -16.70 -17.60
CA THR A 432 25.53 -17.14 -19.00
C THR A 432 25.64 -15.99 -20.01
N GLU A 433 25.48 -14.72 -19.58
CA GLU A 433 25.80 -13.57 -20.44
C GLU A 433 27.29 -13.21 -20.30
N PRO A 434 28.16 -13.60 -21.28
CA PRO A 434 29.54 -13.19 -21.29
C PRO A 434 29.61 -11.78 -21.88
N GLY A 435 29.49 -10.76 -21.05
CA GLY A 435 29.72 -9.41 -21.53
C GLY A 435 28.89 -8.34 -20.85
N GLY A 436 29.20 -8.01 -19.61
CA GLY A 436 28.61 -6.80 -19.08
C GLY A 436 28.72 -6.57 -17.60
N ARG A 437 29.90 -6.81 -17.05
CA ARG A 437 30.46 -6.09 -15.87
C ARG A 437 31.93 -6.47 -15.76
N THR A 438 32.72 -6.12 -16.79
CA THR A 438 34.14 -5.82 -16.56
C THR A 438 34.17 -4.69 -15.56
N ASN A 439 34.64 -4.99 -14.38
CA ASN A 439 35.17 -4.01 -13.46
C ASN A 439 36.19 -3.17 -14.25
N GLU A 440 35.80 -1.98 -14.64
CA GLU A 440 36.79 -0.92 -14.86
C GLU A 440 37.09 -0.34 -13.48
N ALA A 441 38.35 -0.33 -13.21
CA ALA A 441 39.06 -0.01 -12.00
C ALA A 441 38.72 1.35 -11.36
#